data_7a65b8ee8f583c9619b30965d0eceec8
#
_entry.id   7a65b8ee8f583c9619b30965d0eceec8
#
_cell.length_a   1.000
_cell.length_b   1.000
_cell.length_c   1.000
_cell.angle_alpha   90.00
_cell.angle_beta   90.00
_cell.angle_gamma   90.00
#
_symmetry.space_group_name_H-M   'P 1'
#
loop_
_entity.id
_entity.type
_entity.pdbx_description
1 polymer ?
#
loop_
_entity_poly.entity_id
_entity_poly.type
_entity_poly.pdbx_seq_one_letter_code
_entity_poly.pdbx_strand_id
1 'polypeptide(L)'
;MKLATFTDPDGRTRCGAVGDGEVTVIEEFATMRELFESGEDPAAVGAAASGERLARDDVRLRAPLIPRKFFHTSGNYREHEEESRVVGWSHEIAPWIVFFQNVDAIIGPDDPVVYPSHLTDELDYELELALVISRTGKHFGEEEAERYIGGYLIFNDITARDIQRREMRSGVFSFCKAIDTFCPLGPWIVTPDEIPDPYALDMELRVNGEVRQKSISGNMSLTLPQVIAHYSPLGYSAGDVLSLGTVSGVAGFREDAQKWYLKPGDTIECEIEGIGVLRNPVISWEEAYGTPAPPLTRW
;
A
#
# COMPACT_ATOMS: atom_id res chain seq x y z
N MET A 1 4.99 2.67 17.85
CA MET A 1 5.13 4.11 17.46
C MET A 1 4.52 4.32 16.08
N LYS A 2 3.81 5.46 15.84
CA LYS A 2 3.31 5.85 14.51
C LYS A 2 4.22 6.93 13.93
N LEU A 3 4.72 6.72 12.71
CA LEU A 3 5.67 7.61 12.04
C LEU A 3 5.08 8.10 10.72
N ALA A 4 5.04 9.41 10.51
CA ALA A 4 4.44 10.03 9.33
C ALA A 4 5.41 10.94 8.59
N THR A 5 5.22 11.03 7.28
CA THR A 5 5.68 12.15 6.46
C THR A 5 4.51 13.08 6.23
N PHE A 6 4.70 14.37 6.38
CA PHE A 6 3.65 15.37 6.26
C PHE A 6 4.17 16.70 5.71
N THR A 7 3.27 17.51 5.19
CA THR A 7 3.53 18.92 4.86
C THR A 7 3.01 19.77 6.01
N ASP A 8 3.88 20.61 6.57
CA ASP A 8 3.56 21.55 7.64
C ASP A 8 2.80 22.79 7.11
N PRO A 9 2.28 23.68 7.98
CA PRO A 9 1.61 24.92 7.56
C PRO A 9 2.46 25.87 6.72
N ASP A 10 3.79 25.79 6.84
CA ASP A 10 4.73 26.57 6.02
C ASP A 10 5.00 25.95 4.64
N GLY A 11 4.40 24.80 4.33
CA GLY A 11 4.57 24.08 3.06
C GLY A 11 5.82 23.20 2.99
N ARG A 12 6.51 22.95 4.12
CA ARG A 12 7.70 22.08 4.16
C ARG A 12 7.30 20.62 4.37
N THR A 13 7.95 19.70 3.67
CA THR A 13 7.79 18.26 3.94
C THR A 13 8.74 17.85 5.06
N ARG A 14 8.19 17.18 6.09
CA ARG A 14 8.90 16.78 7.31
C ARG A 14 8.49 15.36 7.73
N CYS A 15 9.32 14.76 8.58
CA CYS A 15 9.03 13.49 9.27
C CYS A 15 8.64 13.76 10.71
N GLY A 16 7.77 12.94 11.29
CA GLY A 16 7.41 13.09 12.69
C GLY A 16 6.75 11.85 13.29
N ALA A 17 6.74 11.85 14.62
CA ALA A 17 6.01 10.89 15.43
C ALA A 17 4.58 11.37 15.66
N VAL A 18 3.61 10.53 15.38
CA VAL A 18 2.17 10.83 15.50
C VAL A 18 1.69 10.42 16.89
N GLY A 19 1.20 11.39 17.65
CA GLY A 19 0.56 11.21 18.94
C GLY A 19 -0.95 11.48 18.89
N ASP A 20 -1.56 11.60 20.07
CA ASP A 20 -2.98 11.93 20.20
C ASP A 20 -3.22 13.41 19.84
N GLY A 21 -3.72 13.63 18.63
CA GLY A 21 -4.07 14.97 18.12
C GLY A 21 -2.89 15.85 17.71
N GLU A 22 -1.66 15.36 17.76
CA GLU A 22 -0.45 16.12 17.39
C GLU A 22 0.57 15.28 16.62
N VAL A 23 1.48 15.96 15.92
CA VAL A 23 2.66 15.37 15.31
C VAL A 23 3.90 16.09 15.86
N THR A 24 4.84 15.33 16.43
CA THR A 24 6.14 15.85 16.89
C THR A 24 7.17 15.63 15.79
N VAL A 25 7.79 16.72 15.35
CA VAL A 25 8.80 16.66 14.27
C VAL A 25 10.04 15.88 14.72
N ILE A 26 10.54 15.02 13.85
CA ILE A 26 11.85 14.37 13.95
C ILE A 26 12.81 15.23 13.14
N GLU A 27 13.69 15.98 13.82
CA GLU A 27 14.56 16.96 13.16
C GLU A 27 15.85 16.36 12.59
N GLU A 28 16.24 15.19 13.06
CA GLU A 28 17.50 14.53 12.72
C GLU A 28 17.52 13.96 11.30
N PHE A 29 16.35 13.74 10.70
CA PHE A 29 16.20 13.13 9.37
C PHE A 29 15.34 13.99 8.44
N ALA A 30 15.85 14.27 7.25
CA ALA A 30 15.11 15.02 6.22
C ALA A 30 13.96 14.20 5.60
N THR A 31 14.10 12.89 5.56
CA THR A 31 13.09 11.96 5.00
C THR A 31 12.93 10.72 5.88
N MET A 32 11.74 10.13 5.85
CA MET A 32 11.48 8.86 6.53
C MET A 32 12.42 7.74 6.04
N ARG A 33 12.78 7.74 4.76
CA ARG A 33 13.75 6.78 4.22
C ARG A 33 15.12 6.94 4.85
N GLU A 34 15.61 8.16 5.07
CA GLU A 34 16.89 8.39 5.77
C GLU A 34 16.85 7.83 7.19
N LEU A 35 15.75 7.96 7.92
CA LEU A 35 15.57 7.33 9.21
C LEU A 35 15.78 5.81 9.12
N PHE A 36 15.14 5.12 8.20
CA PHE A 36 15.31 3.67 8.04
C PHE A 36 16.72 3.30 7.57
N GLU A 37 17.32 4.07 6.66
CA GLU A 37 18.69 3.86 6.15
C GLU A 37 19.78 4.15 7.20
N SER A 38 19.49 4.92 8.27
CA SER A 38 20.44 5.22 9.34
C SER A 38 20.82 3.98 10.15
N GLY A 39 19.93 2.97 10.19
CA GLY A 39 20.10 1.78 11.02
C GLY A 39 19.72 1.99 12.49
N GLU A 40 19.22 3.18 12.87
CA GLU A 40 18.63 3.42 14.17
C GLU A 40 17.26 2.71 14.29
N ASP A 41 16.83 2.46 15.52
CA ASP A 41 15.50 1.90 15.76
C ASP A 41 14.42 3.00 15.53
N PRO A 42 13.56 2.88 14.52
CA PRO A 42 12.57 3.90 14.22
C PRO A 42 11.58 4.16 15.37
N ALA A 43 11.26 3.15 16.19
CA ALA A 43 10.41 3.32 17.36
C ALA A 43 11.10 4.17 18.44
N ALA A 44 12.39 3.92 18.69
CA ALA A 44 13.16 4.68 19.64
C ALA A 44 13.37 6.13 19.19
N VAL A 45 13.66 6.36 17.90
CA VAL A 45 13.77 7.71 17.33
C VAL A 45 12.45 8.46 17.45
N GLY A 46 11.32 7.84 17.10
CA GLY A 46 10.00 8.44 17.23
C GLY A 46 9.65 8.78 18.70
N ALA A 47 9.98 7.90 19.64
CA ALA A 47 9.77 8.13 21.08
C ALA A 47 10.65 9.26 21.65
N ALA A 48 11.85 9.45 21.09
CA ALA A 48 12.78 10.50 21.49
C ALA A 48 12.53 11.84 20.76
N ALA A 49 11.61 11.90 19.81
CA ALA A 49 11.31 13.10 19.04
C ALA A 49 10.99 14.27 19.97
N SER A 50 11.69 15.38 19.82
CA SER A 50 11.58 16.57 20.69
C SER A 50 11.50 17.86 19.89
N GLY A 51 11.33 17.79 18.60
CA GLY A 51 11.15 18.92 17.72
C GLY A 51 9.81 19.65 17.92
N GLU A 52 9.48 20.49 16.98
CA GLU A 52 8.22 21.25 16.97
C GLU A 52 7.01 20.31 17.05
N ARG A 53 6.00 20.70 17.83
CA ARG A 53 4.72 20.03 17.92
C ARG A 53 3.68 20.79 17.11
N LEU A 54 3.05 20.08 16.20
CA LEU A 54 2.00 20.62 15.32
C LEU A 54 0.70 19.88 15.59
N ALA A 55 -0.44 20.60 15.57
CA ALA A 55 -1.73 19.93 15.63
C ALA A 55 -1.90 19.03 14.42
N ARG A 56 -2.46 17.83 14.62
CA ARG A 56 -2.65 16.84 13.53
C ARG A 56 -3.50 17.39 12.37
N ASP A 57 -4.46 18.26 12.70
CA ASP A 57 -5.37 18.86 11.70
C ASP A 57 -4.72 20.02 10.92
N ASP A 58 -3.60 20.57 11.42
CA ASP A 58 -2.86 21.63 10.74
C ASP A 58 -1.83 21.10 9.74
N VAL A 59 -1.60 19.78 9.69
CA VAL A 59 -0.64 19.16 8.79
C VAL A 59 -1.36 18.29 7.75
N ARG A 60 -0.82 18.27 6.52
CA ARG A 60 -1.27 17.36 5.48
C ARG A 60 -0.38 16.13 5.45
N LEU A 61 -0.92 14.95 5.75
CA LEU A 61 -0.17 13.70 5.58
C LEU A 61 0.20 13.49 4.12
N ARG A 62 1.34 12.82 3.94
CA ARG A 62 1.86 12.39 2.64
C ARG A 62 2.07 10.89 2.69
N ALA A 63 2.41 10.28 1.54
CA ALA A 63 2.90 8.92 1.57
C ALA A 63 4.05 8.81 2.59
N PRO A 64 4.02 7.85 3.53
CA PRO A 64 4.97 7.82 4.64
C PRO A 64 6.43 7.78 4.20
N LEU A 65 6.72 7.09 3.11
CA LEU A 65 8.04 7.08 2.46
C LEU A 65 7.90 6.75 0.98
N ILE A 66 8.93 7.13 0.21
CA ILE A 66 9.13 6.65 -1.17
C ILE A 66 10.29 5.65 -1.13
N PRO A 67 10.03 4.34 -1.32
CA PRO A 67 11.04 3.30 -1.21
C PRO A 67 11.96 3.26 -2.44
N ARG A 68 13.13 2.60 -2.33
CA ARG A 68 13.96 2.27 -3.49
C ARG A 68 13.35 1.14 -4.31
N LYS A 69 12.78 0.15 -3.62
CA LYS A 69 12.03 -0.96 -4.21
C LYS A 69 10.70 -1.11 -3.49
N PHE A 70 9.68 -1.27 -4.27
CA PHE A 70 8.38 -1.71 -3.79
C PHE A 70 7.98 -2.93 -4.62
N PHE A 71 7.72 -4.03 -3.96
CA PHE A 71 7.33 -5.27 -4.62
C PHE A 71 6.24 -5.98 -3.82
N HIS A 72 5.53 -6.85 -4.49
CA HIS A 72 4.34 -7.51 -3.98
C HIS A 72 4.46 -9.01 -4.14
N THR A 73 3.89 -9.76 -3.19
CA THR A 73 3.50 -11.14 -3.45
C THR A 73 2.04 -11.19 -3.89
N SER A 74 1.73 -11.99 -4.88
CA SER A 74 0.36 -12.11 -5.43
C SER A 74 -0.33 -13.38 -4.91
N GLY A 75 -1.64 -13.27 -4.59
CA GLY A 75 -2.45 -14.43 -4.22
C GLY A 75 -2.10 -15.04 -2.86
N ASN A 76 -1.71 -14.22 -1.89
CA ASN A 76 -1.32 -14.70 -0.54
C ASN A 76 -2.48 -14.82 0.45
N TYR A 77 -3.73 -14.56 0.06
CA TYR A 77 -4.90 -14.77 0.91
C TYR A 77 -5.77 -15.88 0.36
N ARG A 78 -6.14 -16.85 1.20
CA ARG A 78 -6.87 -18.08 0.79
C ARG A 78 -8.20 -17.77 0.13
N GLU A 79 -8.97 -16.87 0.73
CA GLU A 79 -10.26 -16.47 0.20
C GLU A 79 -10.14 -15.76 -1.16
N HIS A 80 -9.11 -14.95 -1.37
CA HIS A 80 -8.85 -14.29 -2.65
C HIS A 80 -8.39 -15.29 -3.72
N GLU A 81 -7.59 -16.28 -3.34
CA GLU A 81 -7.21 -17.38 -4.23
C GLU A 81 -8.44 -18.21 -4.66
N GLU A 82 -9.38 -18.45 -3.74
CA GLU A 82 -10.62 -19.14 -4.04
C GLU A 82 -11.48 -18.36 -5.04
N GLU A 83 -11.65 -17.04 -4.86
CA GLU A 83 -12.33 -16.17 -5.81
C GLU A 83 -11.66 -16.21 -7.19
N SER A 84 -10.34 -16.14 -7.25
CA SER A 84 -9.57 -16.15 -8.50
C SER A 84 -9.76 -17.45 -9.29
N ARG A 85 -9.92 -18.58 -8.59
CA ARG A 85 -10.22 -19.88 -9.19
C ARG A 85 -11.60 -19.91 -9.86
N VAL A 86 -12.60 -19.29 -9.23
CA VAL A 86 -13.97 -19.25 -9.78
C VAL A 86 -14.00 -18.54 -11.14
N VAL A 87 -13.20 -17.49 -11.31
CA VAL A 87 -13.11 -16.73 -12.57
C VAL A 87 -12.00 -17.21 -13.50
N GLY A 88 -11.32 -18.31 -13.14
CA GLY A 88 -10.28 -18.92 -13.98
C GLY A 88 -8.93 -18.17 -13.96
N TRP A 89 -8.62 -17.44 -12.89
CA TRP A 89 -7.42 -16.61 -12.75
C TRP A 89 -6.39 -17.14 -11.74
N SER A 90 -6.62 -18.35 -11.20
CA SER A 90 -5.66 -18.96 -10.28
C SER A 90 -4.36 -19.37 -10.98
N HIS A 91 -3.25 -19.23 -10.28
CA HIS A 91 -1.93 -19.67 -10.71
C HIS A 91 -1.42 -20.76 -9.78
N GLU A 92 -0.81 -21.82 -10.34
CA GLU A 92 -0.23 -22.92 -9.54
C GLU A 92 0.88 -22.46 -8.60
N ILE A 93 1.56 -21.35 -8.93
CA ILE A 93 2.68 -20.82 -8.16
C ILE A 93 2.29 -19.67 -7.21
N ALA A 94 1.00 -19.30 -7.14
CA ALA A 94 0.56 -18.36 -6.11
C ALA A 94 0.72 -19.01 -4.71
N PRO A 95 1.24 -18.31 -3.72
CA PRO A 95 1.54 -16.88 -3.62
C PRO A 95 3.00 -16.49 -3.98
N TRP A 96 3.74 -17.30 -4.71
CA TRP A 96 5.14 -17.05 -5.06
C TRP A 96 5.35 -16.17 -6.29
N ILE A 97 4.29 -15.57 -6.81
CA ILE A 97 4.40 -14.59 -7.89
C ILE A 97 4.81 -13.26 -7.28
N VAL A 98 5.90 -12.69 -7.75
CA VAL A 98 6.38 -11.36 -7.36
C VAL A 98 6.34 -10.40 -8.55
N PHE A 99 5.92 -9.17 -8.31
CA PHE A 99 6.03 -8.07 -9.26
C PHE A 99 6.44 -6.78 -8.55
N PHE A 100 6.97 -5.82 -9.31
CA PHE A 100 7.47 -4.54 -8.78
C PHE A 100 6.48 -3.43 -9.09
N GLN A 101 6.30 -2.51 -8.13
CA GLN A 101 5.47 -1.34 -8.27
C GLN A 101 6.24 -0.17 -8.88
N ASN A 102 5.53 0.67 -9.63
CA ASN A 102 6.03 1.96 -10.03
C ASN A 102 6.04 2.91 -8.81
N VAL A 103 7.21 3.20 -8.27
CA VAL A 103 7.33 4.05 -7.07
C VAL A 103 6.93 5.51 -7.32
N ASP A 104 6.95 5.96 -8.59
CA ASP A 104 6.49 7.30 -8.96
C ASP A 104 4.94 7.41 -8.98
N ALA A 105 4.23 6.28 -8.96
CA ALA A 105 2.77 6.24 -8.84
C ALA A 105 2.27 6.33 -7.38
N ILE A 106 3.18 6.41 -6.41
CA ILE A 106 2.83 6.46 -4.98
C ILE A 106 2.16 7.79 -4.65
N ILE A 107 0.99 7.70 -4.01
CA ILE A 107 0.24 8.81 -3.45
C ILE A 107 -0.03 8.58 -1.97
N GLY A 108 -0.20 9.66 -1.20
CA GLY A 108 -0.47 9.63 0.23
C GLY A 108 -1.96 9.67 0.58
N PRO A 109 -2.27 9.77 1.89
CA PRO A 109 -3.62 9.98 2.36
C PRO A 109 -4.25 11.25 1.76
N ASP A 110 -5.52 11.16 1.40
CA ASP A 110 -6.35 12.22 0.78
C ASP A 110 -5.84 12.72 -0.59
N ASP A 111 -4.72 12.21 -1.10
CA ASP A 111 -4.33 12.43 -2.49
C ASP A 111 -5.28 11.67 -3.43
N PRO A 112 -5.67 12.23 -4.58
CA PRO A 112 -6.66 11.59 -5.45
C PRO A 112 -6.07 10.46 -6.29
N VAL A 113 -6.83 9.37 -6.43
CA VAL A 113 -6.66 8.40 -7.50
C VAL A 113 -7.27 9.00 -8.77
N VAL A 114 -6.47 9.19 -9.81
CA VAL A 114 -6.95 9.76 -11.09
C VAL A 114 -7.50 8.64 -11.97
N TYR A 115 -8.78 8.72 -12.30
CA TYR A 115 -9.43 7.76 -13.19
C TYR A 115 -8.98 7.95 -14.65
N PRO A 116 -8.20 7.02 -15.23
CA PRO A 116 -7.68 7.17 -16.59
C PRO A 116 -8.71 6.67 -17.63
N SER A 117 -9.79 7.41 -17.85
CA SER A 117 -10.92 7.03 -18.71
C SER A 117 -10.54 6.68 -20.14
N HIS A 118 -9.35 7.12 -20.60
CA HIS A 118 -8.78 6.80 -21.91
C HIS A 118 -8.06 5.44 -21.95
N LEU A 119 -7.85 4.79 -20.81
CA LEU A 119 -7.12 3.51 -20.70
C LEU A 119 -8.02 2.36 -20.26
N THR A 120 -8.90 2.60 -19.28
CA THR A 120 -9.70 1.55 -18.65
C THR A 120 -11.11 2.03 -18.27
N ASP A 121 -12.06 1.11 -18.32
CA ASP A 121 -13.42 1.25 -17.75
C ASP A 121 -13.61 0.33 -16.53
N GLU A 122 -12.54 -0.34 -16.07
CA GLU A 122 -12.58 -1.39 -15.05
C GLU A 122 -11.54 -1.15 -13.96
N LEU A 123 -11.64 0.03 -13.31
CA LEU A 123 -10.77 0.40 -12.19
C LEU A 123 -11.23 -0.28 -10.91
N ASP A 124 -10.34 -1.04 -10.28
CA ASP A 124 -10.60 -1.85 -9.08
C ASP A 124 -9.70 -1.46 -7.92
N TYR A 125 -10.06 -1.87 -6.73
CA TYR A 125 -9.38 -1.65 -5.46
C TYR A 125 -8.85 -2.97 -4.88
N GLU A 126 -7.77 -2.90 -4.13
CA GLU A 126 -7.15 -4.05 -3.46
C GLU A 126 -6.52 -3.61 -2.13
N LEU A 127 -7.21 -3.88 -1.01
CA LEU A 127 -6.68 -3.64 0.33
C LEU A 127 -5.57 -4.62 0.66
N GLU A 128 -4.40 -4.12 1.03
CA GLU A 128 -3.23 -4.91 1.37
C GLU A 128 -2.55 -4.43 2.65
N LEU A 129 -2.11 -5.37 3.48
CA LEU A 129 -1.12 -5.11 4.51
C LEU A 129 0.26 -5.07 3.86
N ALA A 130 1.03 -4.02 4.13
CA ALA A 130 2.39 -3.89 3.63
C ALA A 130 3.39 -3.67 4.75
N LEU A 131 4.64 -4.07 4.50
CA LEU A 131 5.77 -3.99 5.42
C LEU A 131 6.79 -2.97 4.93
N VAL A 132 7.37 -2.22 5.86
CA VAL A 132 8.61 -1.47 5.63
C VAL A 132 9.79 -2.27 6.14
N ILE A 133 10.81 -2.43 5.32
CA ILE A 133 12.02 -3.18 5.66
C ILE A 133 12.95 -2.33 6.53
N SER A 134 13.34 -2.87 7.70
CA SER A 134 14.16 -2.16 8.69
C SER A 134 15.64 -2.11 8.36
N ARG A 135 16.15 -3.07 7.58
CA ARG A 135 17.61 -3.23 7.36
C ARG A 135 17.97 -3.79 6.00
N THR A 136 19.16 -3.46 5.54
CA THR A 136 19.75 -4.02 4.32
C THR A 136 20.22 -5.44 4.56
N GLY A 137 19.94 -6.37 3.64
CA GLY A 137 20.40 -7.76 3.69
C GLY A 137 19.89 -8.61 2.53
N LYS A 138 20.40 -9.81 2.42
CA LYS A 138 20.02 -10.79 1.38
C LYS A 138 20.44 -12.21 1.78
N HIS A 139 19.77 -13.20 1.17
CA HIS A 139 20.11 -14.63 1.32
C HIS A 139 20.08 -15.13 2.78
N PHE A 140 18.98 -14.87 3.48
CA PHE A 140 18.76 -15.33 4.86
C PHE A 140 17.51 -16.22 4.94
N GLY A 141 17.41 -16.99 6.03
CA GLY A 141 16.28 -17.88 6.32
C GLY A 141 15.18 -17.25 7.13
N GLU A 142 14.11 -18.02 7.38
CA GLU A 142 12.93 -17.58 8.13
C GLU A 142 13.25 -17.13 9.56
N GLU A 143 14.27 -17.74 10.19
CA GLU A 143 14.71 -17.45 11.54
C GLU A 143 15.29 -16.04 11.73
N GLU A 144 15.68 -15.40 10.64
CA GLU A 144 16.16 -14.02 10.65
C GLU A 144 15.14 -13.01 10.16
N ALA A 145 14.07 -13.47 9.50
CA ALA A 145 13.16 -12.63 8.72
C ALA A 145 12.45 -11.55 9.55
N GLU A 146 12.03 -11.87 10.78
CA GLU A 146 11.34 -10.90 11.65
C GLU A 146 12.19 -9.66 11.95
N ARG A 147 13.51 -9.79 11.95
CA ARG A 147 14.44 -8.67 12.17
C ARG A 147 14.43 -7.65 11.04
N TYR A 148 13.82 -8.01 9.91
CA TYR A 148 13.68 -7.15 8.73
C TYR A 148 12.37 -6.36 8.73
N ILE A 149 11.46 -6.61 9.65
CA ILE A 149 10.21 -5.86 9.78
C ILE A 149 10.49 -4.56 10.53
N GLY A 150 10.38 -3.44 9.86
CA GLY A 150 10.56 -2.11 10.43
C GLY A 150 9.25 -1.41 10.75
N GLY A 151 8.16 -1.88 10.18
CA GLY A 151 6.82 -1.36 10.43
C GLY A 151 5.79 -1.87 9.45
N TYR A 152 4.54 -1.53 9.73
CA TYR A 152 3.37 -1.91 8.98
C TYR A 152 2.67 -0.66 8.44
N LEU A 153 2.05 -0.76 7.28
CA LEU A 153 1.25 0.29 6.69
C LEU A 153 0.20 -0.30 5.75
N ILE A 154 -0.75 0.54 5.33
CA ILE A 154 -1.80 0.16 4.39
C ILE A 154 -1.34 0.51 2.99
N PHE A 155 -1.61 -0.39 2.06
CA PHE A 155 -1.47 -0.19 0.63
C PHE A 155 -2.80 -0.54 -0.05
N ASN A 156 -3.16 0.24 -1.06
CA ASN A 156 -4.29 -0.06 -1.94
C ASN A 156 -3.77 -0.26 -3.36
N ASP A 157 -3.70 -1.51 -3.82
CA ASP A 157 -3.16 -1.87 -5.14
C ASP A 157 -4.19 -1.63 -6.24
N ILE A 158 -4.36 -0.37 -6.63
CA ILE A 158 -5.33 0.03 -7.65
C ILE A 158 -5.02 -0.68 -8.97
N THR A 159 -6.03 -1.32 -9.54
CA THR A 159 -5.86 -2.22 -10.68
C THR A 159 -6.82 -1.91 -11.83
N ALA A 160 -6.30 -1.79 -13.05
CA ALA A 160 -7.08 -1.75 -14.27
C ALA A 160 -7.32 -3.18 -14.79
N ARG A 161 -8.50 -3.76 -14.50
CA ARG A 161 -8.77 -5.20 -14.73
C ARG A 161 -8.80 -5.62 -16.20
N ASP A 162 -9.30 -4.77 -17.08
CA ASP A 162 -9.30 -5.04 -18.53
C ASP A 162 -7.88 -5.05 -19.10
N ILE A 163 -6.98 -4.21 -18.59
CA ILE A 163 -5.56 -4.21 -18.93
C ILE A 163 -4.91 -5.47 -18.34
N GLN A 164 -5.16 -5.79 -17.06
CA GLN A 164 -4.63 -6.98 -16.41
C GLN A 164 -4.97 -8.27 -17.19
N ARG A 165 -6.25 -8.43 -17.61
CA ARG A 165 -6.65 -9.60 -18.42
C ARG A 165 -5.88 -9.70 -19.74
N ARG A 166 -5.53 -8.58 -20.36
CA ARG A 166 -4.73 -8.58 -21.61
C ARG A 166 -3.28 -8.95 -21.34
N GLU A 167 -2.66 -8.36 -20.31
CA GLU A 167 -1.28 -8.66 -19.92
C GLU A 167 -1.11 -10.13 -19.53
N MET A 168 -2.03 -10.69 -18.74
CA MET A 168 -1.98 -12.08 -18.28
C MET A 168 -2.02 -13.11 -19.40
N ARG A 169 -2.50 -12.78 -20.62
CA ARG A 169 -2.39 -13.66 -21.77
C ARG A 169 -0.93 -13.96 -22.16
N SER A 170 -0.01 -13.09 -21.80
CA SER A 170 1.43 -13.31 -21.96
C SER A 170 2.09 -13.94 -20.73
N GLY A 171 1.32 -14.23 -19.67
CA GLY A 171 1.81 -14.78 -18.41
C GLY A 171 2.45 -13.74 -17.47
N VAL A 172 2.36 -12.46 -17.81
CA VAL A 172 2.94 -11.34 -17.02
C VAL A 172 1.89 -10.27 -16.87
N PHE A 173 1.89 -9.55 -15.74
CA PHE A 173 1.13 -8.31 -15.56
C PHE A 173 1.98 -7.30 -14.78
N SER A 174 1.88 -6.04 -15.12
CA SER A 174 2.61 -4.95 -14.48
C SER A 174 1.97 -3.60 -14.74
N PHE A 175 1.73 -3.24 -16.01
CA PHE A 175 1.22 -1.93 -16.40
C PHE A 175 -0.16 -1.64 -15.80
N CYS A 176 -1.02 -2.66 -15.67
CA CYS A 176 -2.35 -2.54 -15.08
C CYS A 176 -2.36 -2.00 -13.63
N LYS A 177 -1.22 -2.06 -12.93
CA LYS A 177 -1.04 -1.62 -11.54
C LYS A 177 -0.03 -0.47 -11.38
N ALA A 178 0.68 -0.12 -12.48
CA ALA A 178 1.80 0.82 -12.46
C ALA A 178 1.44 2.22 -13.01
N ILE A 179 0.17 2.47 -13.31
CA ILE A 179 -0.33 3.75 -13.81
C ILE A 179 -0.22 4.80 -12.70
N ASP A 180 0.05 6.04 -13.08
CA ASP A 180 0.15 7.15 -12.13
C ASP A 180 -1.04 7.20 -11.15
N THR A 181 -0.76 7.48 -9.88
CA THR A 181 -1.72 7.47 -8.75
C THR A 181 -2.32 6.12 -8.35
N PHE A 182 -1.86 5.00 -8.95
CA PHE A 182 -2.39 3.66 -8.64
C PHE A 182 -1.77 3.02 -7.39
N CYS A 183 -0.98 3.77 -6.63
CA CYS A 183 -0.27 3.27 -5.46
C CYS A 183 -0.54 4.12 -4.19
N PRO A 184 -1.80 4.19 -3.68
CA PRO A 184 -2.10 4.79 -2.39
C PRO A 184 -1.38 4.05 -1.26
N LEU A 185 -0.59 4.77 -0.45
CA LEU A 185 0.25 4.23 0.61
C LEU A 185 0.15 5.08 1.88
N GLY A 186 -0.11 4.46 3.03
CA GLY A 186 -0.20 5.20 4.30
C GLY A 186 -1.11 4.53 5.35
N PRO A 187 -1.74 5.30 6.24
CA PRO A 187 -1.60 6.76 6.43
C PRO A 187 -0.26 7.15 7.05
N TRP A 188 0.38 6.22 7.78
CA TRP A 188 1.68 6.28 8.43
C TRP A 188 2.29 4.89 8.55
N ILE A 189 3.51 4.80 9.03
CA ILE A 189 4.16 3.55 9.39
C ILE A 189 3.91 3.30 10.87
N VAL A 190 3.46 2.10 11.23
CA VAL A 190 3.30 1.66 12.61
C VAL A 190 4.41 0.67 12.94
N THR A 191 5.26 1.01 13.90
CA THR A 191 6.39 0.14 14.28
C THR A 191 5.92 -1.12 15.00
N PRO A 192 6.69 -2.24 14.98
CA PRO A 192 6.24 -3.54 15.47
C PRO A 192 5.82 -3.58 16.95
N ASP A 193 6.34 -2.67 17.78
CA ASP A 193 5.96 -2.56 19.20
C ASP A 193 4.49 -2.18 19.44
N GLU A 194 3.82 -1.56 18.46
CA GLU A 194 2.39 -1.22 18.50
C GLU A 194 1.49 -2.32 17.92
N ILE A 195 2.06 -3.33 17.27
CA ILE A 195 1.34 -4.43 16.61
C ILE A 195 1.78 -5.76 17.25
N PRO A 196 1.17 -6.16 18.37
CA PRO A 196 1.60 -7.34 19.12
C PRO A 196 1.37 -8.65 18.36
N ASP A 197 0.35 -8.70 17.50
CA ASP A 197 0.06 -9.85 16.64
C ASP A 197 -0.32 -9.39 15.23
N PRO A 198 0.62 -9.45 14.26
CA PRO A 198 0.35 -9.02 12.89
C PRO A 198 -0.60 -9.97 12.13
N TYR A 199 -1.01 -11.09 12.71
CA TYR A 199 -1.97 -12.03 12.12
C TYR A 199 -3.40 -11.87 12.67
N ALA A 200 -3.61 -10.98 13.63
CA ALA A 200 -4.90 -10.76 14.26
C ALA A 200 -5.54 -9.40 13.90
N LEU A 201 -5.12 -8.77 12.82
CA LEU A 201 -5.59 -7.44 12.43
C LEU A 201 -6.84 -7.56 11.56
N ASP A 202 -7.93 -6.95 11.99
CA ASP A 202 -9.12 -6.77 11.15
C ASP A 202 -8.78 -5.86 9.96
N MET A 203 -9.24 -6.26 8.77
CA MET A 203 -9.00 -5.56 7.50
C MET A 203 -10.33 -5.27 6.81
N GLU A 204 -10.60 -4.00 6.51
CA GLU A 204 -11.85 -3.60 5.85
C GLU A 204 -11.61 -2.50 4.83
N LEU A 205 -12.16 -2.68 3.62
CA LEU A 205 -12.20 -1.63 2.61
C LEU A 205 -13.65 -1.24 2.34
N ARG A 206 -13.90 0.07 2.32
CA ARG A 206 -15.19 0.66 1.98
C ARG A 206 -15.06 1.55 0.74
N VAL A 207 -16.10 1.56 -0.07
CA VAL A 207 -16.29 2.56 -1.13
C VAL A 207 -17.58 3.29 -0.84
N ASN A 208 -17.52 4.62 -0.66
CA ASN A 208 -18.66 5.46 -0.27
C ASN A 208 -19.37 4.97 1.00
N GLY A 209 -18.60 4.44 1.96
CA GLY A 209 -19.10 3.87 3.20
C GLY A 209 -19.67 2.45 3.09
N GLU A 210 -19.77 1.87 1.89
CA GLU A 210 -20.21 0.49 1.69
C GLU A 210 -19.01 -0.46 1.76
N VAL A 211 -19.08 -1.50 2.63
CA VAL A 211 -18.04 -2.51 2.77
C VAL A 211 -17.92 -3.33 1.49
N ARG A 212 -16.71 -3.37 0.94
CA ARG A 212 -16.35 -4.08 -0.28
C ARG A 212 -15.46 -5.29 -0.02
N GLN A 213 -14.44 -5.11 0.83
CA GLN A 213 -13.54 -6.17 1.28
C GLN A 213 -13.59 -6.22 2.80
N LYS A 214 -13.56 -7.42 3.36
CA LYS A 214 -13.49 -7.64 4.81
C LYS A 214 -12.82 -8.98 5.09
N SER A 215 -11.77 -8.95 5.91
CA SER A 215 -10.99 -10.14 6.27
C SER A 215 -10.21 -9.91 7.56
N ILE A 216 -9.34 -10.83 7.88
CA ILE A 216 -8.35 -10.73 8.95
C ILE A 216 -6.96 -11.08 8.37
N SER A 217 -5.92 -10.38 8.81
CA SER A 217 -4.55 -10.59 8.31
C SER A 217 -4.06 -12.03 8.45
N GLY A 218 -4.56 -12.78 9.43
CA GLY A 218 -4.22 -14.19 9.65
C GLY A 218 -4.71 -15.17 8.56
N ASN A 219 -5.55 -14.72 7.62
CA ASN A 219 -5.98 -15.55 6.48
C ASN A 219 -4.93 -15.68 5.39
N MET A 220 -3.73 -15.09 5.59
CA MET A 220 -2.59 -15.30 4.70
C MET A 220 -2.24 -16.78 4.56
N SER A 221 -1.90 -17.19 3.33
CA SER A 221 -1.44 -18.56 3.01
C SER A 221 -0.01 -18.79 3.46
N LEU A 222 0.83 -17.76 3.40
CA LEU A 222 2.22 -17.77 3.84
C LEU A 222 2.40 -16.77 4.98
N THR A 223 3.23 -17.14 5.95
CA THR A 223 3.60 -16.27 7.07
C THR A 223 4.57 -15.17 6.63
N LEU A 224 4.67 -14.10 7.41
CA LEU A 224 5.61 -13.01 7.16
C LEU A 224 7.06 -13.51 7.04
N PRO A 225 7.59 -14.37 7.95
CA PRO A 225 8.92 -14.94 7.81
C PRO A 225 9.12 -15.71 6.51
N GLN A 226 8.12 -16.50 6.08
CA GLN A 226 8.19 -17.25 4.83
C GLN A 226 8.33 -16.33 3.61
N VAL A 227 7.47 -15.31 3.51
CA VAL A 227 7.51 -14.35 2.39
C VAL A 227 8.80 -13.56 2.38
N ILE A 228 9.22 -13.01 3.54
CA ILE A 228 10.43 -12.20 3.66
C ILE A 228 11.67 -13.03 3.32
N ALA A 229 11.80 -14.25 3.86
CA ALA A 229 12.93 -15.13 3.58
C ALA A 229 12.98 -15.54 2.11
N HIS A 230 11.82 -15.90 1.52
CA HIS A 230 11.72 -16.32 0.12
C HIS A 230 12.25 -15.25 -0.85
N TYR A 231 11.89 -13.98 -0.61
CA TYR A 231 12.33 -12.88 -1.46
C TYR A 231 13.68 -12.26 -1.06
N SER A 232 14.34 -12.77 -0.01
CA SER A 232 15.65 -12.28 0.41
C SER A 232 16.73 -12.30 -0.71
N PRO A 233 16.69 -13.20 -1.72
CA PRO A 233 17.61 -13.15 -2.87
C PRO A 233 17.50 -11.89 -3.73
N LEU A 234 16.37 -11.16 -3.70
CA LEU A 234 16.22 -9.86 -4.38
C LEU A 234 17.14 -8.79 -3.77
N GLY A 235 17.60 -9.02 -2.54
CA GLY A 235 18.36 -8.05 -1.74
C GLY A 235 17.44 -6.93 -1.24
N TYR A 236 17.22 -6.90 0.07
CA TYR A 236 16.51 -5.81 0.73
C TYR A 236 17.42 -4.62 0.96
N SER A 237 16.87 -3.43 0.85
CA SER A 237 17.44 -2.19 1.40
C SER A 237 16.54 -1.70 2.52
N ALA A 238 17.10 -1.08 3.55
CA ALA A 238 16.31 -0.42 4.57
C ALA A 238 15.40 0.64 3.92
N GLY A 239 14.13 0.68 4.31
CA GLY A 239 13.11 1.52 3.69
C GLY A 239 12.46 0.96 2.41
N ASP A 240 12.82 -0.26 1.96
CA ASP A 240 12.04 -0.95 0.92
C ASP A 240 10.64 -1.31 1.45
N VAL A 241 9.66 -1.43 0.55
CA VAL A 241 8.30 -1.84 0.89
C VAL A 241 7.99 -3.19 0.24
N LEU A 242 7.38 -4.07 1.02
CA LEU A 242 6.87 -5.37 0.59
C LEU A 242 5.38 -5.45 0.90
N SER A 243 4.53 -5.60 -0.09
CA SER A 243 3.10 -5.87 0.10
C SER A 243 2.80 -7.36 0.08
N LEU A 244 1.78 -7.74 0.85
CA LEU A 244 1.49 -9.14 1.19
C LEU A 244 0.30 -9.72 0.42
N GLY A 245 -0.20 -8.99 -0.59
CA GLY A 245 -1.36 -9.38 -1.37
C GLY A 245 -2.69 -8.94 -0.77
N THR A 246 -3.72 -8.91 -1.60
CA THR A 246 -5.06 -8.45 -1.22
C THR A 246 -5.94 -9.56 -0.65
N VAL A 247 -6.94 -9.14 0.12
CA VAL A 247 -8.02 -9.98 0.64
C VAL A 247 -9.17 -10.11 -0.37
N SER A 248 -10.14 -11.01 -0.11
CA SER A 248 -11.30 -11.23 -0.98
C SER A 248 -12.22 -10.00 -1.10
N GLY A 249 -13.05 -9.98 -2.15
CA GLY A 249 -14.08 -8.96 -2.39
C GLY A 249 -13.73 -7.92 -3.43
N VAL A 250 -12.68 -8.15 -4.24
CA VAL A 250 -12.34 -7.29 -5.37
C VAL A 250 -13.47 -7.23 -6.40
N ALA A 251 -13.64 -6.09 -7.07
CA ALA A 251 -14.73 -5.91 -8.04
C ALA A 251 -14.60 -6.86 -9.22
N GLY A 252 -13.37 -7.05 -9.72
CA GLY A 252 -13.11 -7.84 -10.93
C GLY A 252 -13.45 -9.33 -10.86
N PHE A 253 -13.69 -9.89 -9.65
CA PHE A 253 -14.03 -11.29 -9.45
C PHE A 253 -15.51 -11.53 -9.14
N ARG A 254 -16.34 -10.48 -9.18
CA ARG A 254 -17.79 -10.56 -8.99
C ARG A 254 -18.51 -10.83 -10.31
N GLU A 255 -19.62 -11.58 -10.27
CA GLU A 255 -20.45 -11.85 -11.45
C GLU A 255 -20.96 -10.59 -12.14
N ASP A 256 -21.27 -9.53 -11.36
CA ASP A 256 -21.74 -8.23 -11.84
C ASP A 256 -20.68 -7.12 -11.67
N ALA A 257 -19.41 -7.46 -11.93
CA ALA A 257 -18.23 -6.63 -11.72
C ALA A 257 -18.40 -5.15 -12.15
N GLN A 258 -19.09 -4.91 -13.27
CA GLN A 258 -19.32 -3.57 -13.82
C GLN A 258 -20.01 -2.58 -12.84
N LYS A 259 -20.77 -3.09 -11.88
CA LYS A 259 -21.42 -2.26 -10.85
C LYS A 259 -20.49 -1.86 -9.72
N TRP A 260 -19.36 -2.59 -9.58
CA TRP A 260 -18.46 -2.52 -8.44
C TRP A 260 -17.17 -1.77 -8.74
N TYR A 261 -16.82 -1.60 -10.03
CA TYR A 261 -15.65 -0.82 -10.41
C TYR A 261 -15.77 0.64 -9.96
N LEU A 262 -14.64 1.19 -9.57
CA LEU A 262 -14.49 2.57 -9.13
C LEU A 262 -14.84 3.55 -10.25
N LYS A 263 -15.40 4.70 -9.85
CA LYS A 263 -15.79 5.79 -10.75
C LYS A 263 -15.35 7.13 -10.17
N PRO A 264 -15.14 8.15 -11.00
CA PRO A 264 -14.98 9.52 -10.51
C PRO A 264 -16.12 9.92 -9.57
N GLY A 265 -15.76 10.50 -8.42
CA GLY A 265 -16.67 10.86 -7.34
C GLY A 265 -16.72 9.83 -6.20
N ASP A 266 -16.17 8.64 -6.37
CA ASP A 266 -16.06 7.65 -5.29
C ASP A 266 -14.99 8.06 -4.27
N THR A 267 -15.17 7.59 -3.03
CA THR A 267 -14.17 7.67 -1.96
C THR A 267 -13.86 6.28 -1.47
N ILE A 268 -12.58 5.94 -1.46
CA ILE A 268 -12.07 4.66 -0.97
C ILE A 268 -11.52 4.86 0.44
N GLU A 269 -11.87 3.98 1.36
CA GLU A 269 -11.34 3.94 2.72
C GLU A 269 -10.82 2.53 3.00
N CYS A 270 -9.51 2.42 3.18
CA CYS A 270 -8.79 1.20 3.54
C CYS A 270 -8.47 1.26 5.03
N GLU A 271 -9.00 0.36 5.83
CA GLU A 271 -8.79 0.30 7.27
C GLU A 271 -8.13 -1.02 7.68
N ILE A 272 -7.07 -0.92 8.48
CA ILE A 272 -6.46 -2.07 9.15
C ILE A 272 -6.33 -1.73 10.63
N GLU A 273 -6.82 -2.64 11.48
CA GLU A 273 -6.78 -2.51 12.93
C GLU A 273 -5.35 -2.21 13.43
N GLY A 274 -5.22 -1.29 14.39
CA GLY A 274 -3.92 -0.86 14.92
C GLY A 274 -3.14 0.09 14.01
N ILE A 275 -3.38 0.07 12.68
CA ILE A 275 -2.71 0.96 11.74
C ILE A 275 -3.54 2.24 11.56
N GLY A 276 -4.79 2.14 11.15
CA GLY A 276 -5.67 3.28 10.93
C GLY A 276 -6.39 3.22 9.59
N VAL A 277 -6.72 4.38 9.02
CA VAL A 277 -7.47 4.51 7.77
C VAL A 277 -6.67 5.27 6.73
N LEU A 278 -6.46 4.66 5.56
CA LEU A 278 -5.97 5.30 4.35
C LEU A 278 -7.18 5.65 3.48
N ARG A 279 -7.39 6.94 3.25
CA ARG A 279 -8.53 7.45 2.49
C ARG A 279 -8.05 8.13 1.22
N ASN A 280 -8.69 7.83 0.08
CA ASN A 280 -8.38 8.45 -1.19
C ASN A 280 -9.66 8.69 -2.01
N PRO A 281 -9.91 9.94 -2.50
CA PRO A 281 -10.97 10.19 -3.46
C PRO A 281 -10.56 9.71 -4.85
N VAL A 282 -11.52 9.30 -5.66
CA VAL A 282 -11.35 9.03 -7.10
C VAL A 282 -11.85 10.24 -7.88
N ILE A 283 -10.99 10.84 -8.69
CA ILE A 283 -11.34 12.00 -9.51
C ILE A 283 -11.23 11.71 -11.00
N SER A 284 -11.91 12.48 -11.83
CA SER A 284 -11.79 12.34 -13.28
C SER A 284 -10.45 12.88 -13.80
N TRP A 285 -10.10 12.47 -15.01
CA TRP A 285 -8.93 13.03 -15.71
C TRP A 285 -9.03 14.54 -15.89
N GLU A 286 -10.20 15.03 -16.29
CA GLU A 286 -10.44 16.45 -16.51
C GLU A 286 -10.30 17.26 -15.21
N GLU A 287 -10.73 16.69 -14.09
CA GLU A 287 -10.60 17.33 -12.77
C GLU A 287 -9.14 17.40 -12.34
N ALA A 288 -8.35 16.35 -12.62
CA ALA A 288 -6.93 16.30 -12.28
C ALA A 288 -6.07 17.25 -13.11
N TYR A 289 -6.29 17.30 -14.43
CA TYR A 289 -5.38 17.93 -15.39
C TYR A 289 -5.97 19.15 -16.13
N GLY A 290 -7.25 19.44 -15.96
CA GLY A 290 -7.92 20.58 -16.62
C GLY A 290 -8.07 20.45 -18.14
N THR A 291 -7.82 19.26 -18.70
CA THR A 291 -7.88 18.96 -20.14
C THR A 291 -8.65 17.65 -20.36
N PRO A 292 -9.32 17.48 -21.50
CA PRO A 292 -9.94 16.21 -21.85
C PRO A 292 -8.90 15.07 -21.84
N ALA A 293 -9.35 13.88 -21.46
CA ALA A 293 -8.51 12.69 -21.54
C ALA A 293 -8.00 12.49 -22.99
N PRO A 294 -6.74 12.02 -23.19
CA PRO A 294 -6.25 11.65 -24.51
C PRO A 294 -7.21 10.67 -25.20
N PRO A 295 -7.29 10.68 -26.56
CA PRO A 295 -8.08 9.69 -27.25
C PRO A 295 -7.58 8.28 -26.91
N LEU A 296 -8.52 7.35 -26.69
CA LEU A 296 -8.23 5.95 -26.37
C LEU A 296 -7.21 5.34 -27.32
N THR A 297 -6.06 4.95 -26.77
CA THR A 297 -5.17 4.01 -27.45
C THR A 297 -5.60 2.61 -27.04
N ARG A 298 -6.67 2.10 -27.62
CA ARG A 298 -7.05 0.68 -27.45
C ARG A 298 -6.10 -0.15 -28.28
N TRP A 299 -5.32 -1.01 -27.62
CA TRP A 299 -4.45 -2.02 -28.25
C TRP A 299 -5.27 -3.11 -28.91
#